data_fec1d712e06308ea0f7fc7ceea4db4ce
#
_entry.id   fec1d712e06308ea0f7fc7ceea4db4ce
#
_cell.length_a   1.000
_cell.length_b   1.000
_cell.length_c   1.000
_cell.angle_alpha   90.00
_cell.angle_beta   90.00
_cell.angle_gamma   90.00
#
_symmetry.space_group_name_H-M   'P 1'
#
loop_
_entity.id
_entity.type
_entity.pdbx_description
1 polymer ?
#
loop_
_entity_poly.entity_id
_entity_poly.type
_entity_poly.pdbx_seq_one_letter_code
_entity_poly.pdbx_strand_id
1 'polypeptide(L)'
;MCTVRCPIRVEVEGNNVTWLEGNQHLLKGALCAKGSAGPALVADKERPQQPLIRKGGRGAGRWEPVSWEFALDYVADKLKAIIDRLEN
;
A
#
# COMPACT_ATOMS: atom_id res chain seq x y z
N MET A 1 0.92 1.07 8.23
CA MET A 1 -0.22 1.92 7.89
C MET A 1 -0.70 2.66 9.12
N CYS A 2 -1.23 3.88 8.99
CA CYS A 2 -1.63 4.72 10.12
C CYS A 2 -3.04 5.29 9.88
N THR A 3 -3.84 5.42 10.94
CA THR A 3 -5.19 6.01 10.90
C THR A 3 -5.21 7.49 11.29
N VAL A 4 -4.11 8.00 11.83
CA VAL A 4 -3.96 9.42 12.21
C VAL A 4 -3.70 10.25 10.95
N ARG A 5 -4.32 11.42 10.89
CA ARG A 5 -4.26 12.34 9.75
C ARG A 5 -3.41 13.55 10.14
N CYS A 6 -2.10 13.36 10.21
CA CYS A 6 -1.20 14.47 10.53
C CYS A 6 -1.13 15.45 9.36
N PRO A 7 -1.36 16.77 9.61
CA PRO A 7 -1.10 17.77 8.60
C PRO A 7 0.41 17.89 8.35
N ILE A 8 0.81 17.94 7.12
CA ILE A 8 2.21 17.97 6.70
C ILE A 8 2.49 19.17 5.80
N ARG A 9 3.73 19.62 5.81
CA ARG A 9 4.31 20.50 4.80
C ARG A 9 5.25 19.69 3.92
N VAL A 10 5.14 19.86 2.63
CA VAL A 10 5.90 19.10 1.63
C VAL A 10 6.62 20.06 0.70
N GLU A 11 7.89 19.82 0.45
CA GLU A 11 8.65 20.49 -0.61
C GLU A 11 8.81 19.53 -1.78
N VAL A 12 8.57 20.01 -2.99
CA VAL A 12 8.53 19.21 -4.21
C VAL A 12 9.39 19.87 -5.28
N GLU A 13 10.28 19.09 -5.88
CA GLU A 13 11.04 19.47 -7.08
C GLU A 13 10.65 18.55 -8.24
N GLY A 14 9.99 19.12 -9.26
CA GLY A 14 9.40 18.32 -10.32
C GLY A 14 8.35 17.36 -9.76
N ASN A 15 8.53 16.07 -9.92
CA ASN A 15 7.65 15.03 -9.39
C ASN A 15 8.20 14.34 -8.11
N ASN A 16 9.26 14.86 -7.53
CA ASN A 16 9.89 14.24 -6.38
C ASN A 16 9.63 15.05 -5.11
N VAL A 17 9.26 14.38 -4.04
CA VAL A 17 9.23 14.95 -2.71
C VAL A 17 10.65 15.02 -2.17
N THR A 18 11.16 16.25 -1.95
CA THR A 18 12.53 16.50 -1.47
C THR A 18 12.58 16.67 0.04
N TRP A 19 11.50 17.18 0.63
CA TRP A 19 11.40 17.37 2.08
C TRP A 19 9.97 17.16 2.57
N LEU A 20 9.84 16.66 3.80
CA LEU A 20 8.54 16.47 4.44
C LEU A 20 8.68 16.70 5.95
N GLU A 21 7.82 17.56 6.48
CA GLU A 21 7.76 17.86 7.92
C GLU A 21 6.32 18.05 8.41
N GLY A 22 6.13 18.07 9.73
CA GLY A 22 4.84 18.41 10.33
C GLY A 22 4.48 19.87 10.05
N ASN A 23 3.22 20.13 9.73
CA ASN A 23 2.73 21.50 9.55
C ASN A 23 2.55 22.18 10.91
N GLN A 24 3.40 23.16 11.22
CA GLN A 24 3.46 23.86 12.51
C GLN A 24 2.19 24.65 12.83
N HIS A 25 1.36 24.98 11.83
CA HIS A 25 0.11 25.70 12.03
C HIS A 25 -1.01 24.83 12.62
N LEU A 26 -0.86 23.52 12.59
CA LEU A 26 -1.85 22.58 13.07
C LEU A 26 -1.19 21.50 13.94
N LEU A 27 -1.86 21.11 15.04
CA LEU A 27 -1.41 20.04 15.93
C LEU A 27 0.06 20.16 16.41
N LYS A 28 0.55 21.38 16.57
CA LYS A 28 1.93 21.68 17.00
C LYS A 28 3.03 21.08 16.11
N GLY A 29 2.71 20.80 14.85
CA GLY A 29 3.69 20.30 13.88
C GLY A 29 4.21 18.88 14.15
N ALA A 30 3.51 18.09 14.94
CA ALA A 30 3.94 16.74 15.27
C ALA A 30 3.85 15.81 14.06
N LEU A 31 4.98 15.22 13.68
CA LEU A 31 5.06 14.16 12.68
C LEU A 31 5.92 13.04 13.23
N CYS A 32 5.39 11.81 13.23
CA CYS A 32 6.14 10.65 13.71
C CYS A 32 7.02 10.03 12.59
N ALA A 33 7.88 9.10 12.97
CA ALA A 33 8.78 8.41 12.04
C ALA A 33 8.06 7.73 10.85
N LYS A 34 6.83 7.24 11.03
CA LYS A 34 6.03 6.67 9.94
C LYS A 34 5.70 7.70 8.86
N GLY A 35 5.34 8.92 9.27
CA GLY A 35 5.08 10.01 8.34
C GLY A 35 6.33 10.40 7.58
N SER A 36 7.45 10.57 8.26
CA SER A 36 8.74 10.91 7.65
C SER A 36 9.25 9.85 6.68
N ALA A 37 8.95 8.56 6.93
CA ALA A 37 9.33 7.46 6.06
C ALA A 37 8.42 7.28 4.82
N GLY A 38 7.27 7.98 4.77
CA GLY A 38 6.30 7.84 3.68
C GLY A 38 6.86 8.00 2.27
N PRO A 39 7.65 9.04 1.98
CA PRO A 39 8.27 9.23 0.66
C PRO A 39 9.18 8.07 0.23
N ALA A 40 9.94 7.51 1.17
CA ALA A 40 10.80 6.35 0.88
C ALA A 40 9.98 5.12 0.44
N LEU A 41 8.82 4.88 1.06
CA LEU A 41 7.93 3.79 0.67
C LEU A 41 7.36 3.98 -0.75
N VAL A 42 7.04 5.22 -1.12
CA VAL A 42 6.53 5.53 -2.47
C VAL A 42 7.62 5.37 -3.52
N ALA A 43 8.85 5.75 -3.18
CA ALA A 43 10.01 5.68 -4.08
C ALA A 43 10.69 4.30 -4.12
N ASP A 44 10.25 3.34 -3.30
CA ASP A 44 10.83 2.01 -3.23
C ASP A 44 10.68 1.27 -4.57
N LYS A 45 11.82 0.89 -5.13
CA LYS A 45 11.89 0.16 -6.41
C LYS A 45 11.36 -1.28 -6.31
N GLU A 46 11.39 -1.85 -5.11
CA GLU A 46 10.87 -3.19 -4.84
C GLU A 46 9.36 -3.21 -4.54
N ARG A 47 8.74 -2.03 -4.48
CA ARG A 47 7.30 -1.93 -4.30
C ARG A 47 6.57 -2.60 -5.45
N PRO A 48 5.65 -3.55 -5.19
CA PRO A 48 4.86 -4.19 -6.24
C PRO A 48 4.10 -3.16 -7.08
N GLN A 49 4.30 -3.20 -8.40
CA GLN A 49 3.64 -2.32 -9.37
C GLN A 49 2.44 -2.98 -10.04
N GLN A 50 2.28 -4.27 -9.82
CA GLN A 50 1.21 -5.10 -10.39
C GLN A 50 0.78 -6.18 -9.40
N PRO A 51 -0.40 -6.79 -9.57
CA PRO A 51 -0.83 -7.88 -8.72
C PRO A 51 0.12 -9.07 -8.78
N LEU A 52 0.29 -9.72 -7.64
CA LEU A 52 1.12 -10.91 -7.50
C LEU A 52 0.29 -12.06 -6.97
N ILE A 53 0.41 -13.23 -7.59
CA ILE A 53 -0.16 -14.48 -7.08
C ILE A 53 0.92 -15.35 -6.45
N ARG A 54 0.59 -15.97 -5.32
CA ARG A 54 1.50 -16.90 -4.66
C ARG A 54 1.64 -18.19 -5.46
N LYS A 55 2.86 -18.63 -5.67
CA LYS A 55 3.20 -19.94 -6.22
C LYS A 55 3.76 -20.84 -5.13
N GLY A 56 3.14 -22.01 -4.98
CA GLY A 56 3.48 -22.98 -3.94
C GLY A 56 2.72 -22.76 -2.62
N GLY A 57 3.11 -23.48 -1.59
CA GLY A 57 2.48 -23.44 -0.27
C GLY A 57 2.75 -22.14 0.49
N ARG A 58 2.06 -21.97 1.62
CA ARG A 58 2.32 -20.86 2.56
C ARG A 58 3.78 -20.89 3.01
N GLY A 59 4.43 -19.74 3.03
CA GLY A 59 5.82 -19.59 3.45
C GLY A 59 6.84 -19.85 2.36
N ALA A 60 6.45 -20.31 1.16
CA ALA A 60 7.39 -20.56 0.05
C ALA A 60 8.06 -19.27 -0.48
N GLY A 61 7.50 -18.08 -0.20
CA GLY A 61 8.06 -16.79 -0.59
C GLY A 61 8.11 -16.54 -2.12
N ARG A 62 7.45 -17.38 -2.89
CA ARG A 62 7.43 -17.27 -4.36
C ARG A 62 6.17 -16.59 -4.84
N TRP A 63 6.36 -15.54 -5.64
CA TRP A 63 5.29 -14.70 -6.17
C TRP A 63 5.46 -14.55 -7.67
N GLU A 64 4.35 -14.55 -8.40
CA GLU A 64 4.33 -14.41 -9.85
C GLU A 64 3.41 -13.24 -10.23
N PRO A 65 3.88 -12.32 -11.09
CA PRO A 65 3.06 -11.23 -11.58
C PRO A 65 1.89 -11.74 -12.42
N VAL A 66 0.73 -11.13 -12.26
CA VAL A 66 -0.48 -11.42 -13.05
C VAL A 66 -1.15 -10.13 -13.49
N SER A 67 -2.04 -10.22 -14.48
CA SER A 67 -2.84 -9.08 -14.91
C SER A 67 -3.86 -8.66 -13.84
N TRP A 68 -4.30 -7.41 -13.87
CA TRP A 68 -5.37 -6.94 -12.99
C TRP A 68 -6.67 -7.69 -13.22
N GLU A 69 -7.01 -8.00 -14.47
CA GLU A 69 -8.20 -8.79 -14.83
C GLU A 69 -8.17 -10.15 -14.15
N PHE A 70 -7.08 -10.90 -14.34
CA PHE A 70 -6.91 -12.19 -13.67
C PHE A 70 -7.00 -12.10 -12.15
N ALA A 71 -6.35 -11.09 -11.54
CA ALA A 71 -6.34 -10.93 -10.09
C ALA A 71 -7.74 -10.63 -9.53
N LEU A 72 -8.51 -9.80 -10.20
CA LEU A 72 -9.87 -9.44 -9.79
C LEU A 72 -10.82 -10.63 -9.92
N ASP A 73 -10.77 -11.36 -11.04
CA ASP A 73 -11.57 -12.57 -11.24
C ASP A 73 -11.23 -13.63 -10.19
N TYR A 74 -9.95 -13.87 -9.95
CA TYR A 74 -9.50 -14.82 -8.94
C TYR A 74 -10.03 -14.50 -7.53
N VAL A 75 -10.01 -13.22 -7.13
CA VAL A 75 -10.54 -12.80 -5.83
C VAL A 75 -12.06 -12.92 -5.79
N ALA A 76 -12.75 -12.49 -6.84
CA ALA A 76 -14.20 -12.57 -6.96
C ALA A 76 -14.71 -14.02 -6.86
N ASP A 77 -14.09 -14.95 -7.56
CA ASP A 77 -14.44 -16.37 -7.54
C ASP A 77 -14.25 -16.97 -6.13
N LYS A 78 -13.16 -16.61 -5.44
CA LYS A 78 -12.90 -17.08 -4.07
C LYS A 78 -13.94 -16.54 -3.09
N LEU A 79 -14.29 -15.26 -3.20
CA LEU A 79 -15.31 -14.65 -2.35
C LEU A 79 -16.69 -15.27 -2.61
N LYS A 80 -17.07 -15.44 -3.88
CA LYS A 80 -18.33 -16.07 -4.25
C LYS A 80 -18.42 -17.49 -3.70
N ALA A 81 -17.40 -18.31 -3.84
CA ALA A 81 -17.37 -19.67 -3.29
C ALA A 81 -17.51 -19.72 -1.76
N ILE A 82 -17.11 -18.66 -1.05
CA ILE A 82 -17.32 -18.56 0.40
C ILE A 82 -18.76 -18.19 0.71
N ILE A 83 -19.33 -17.22 0.00
CA ILE A 83 -20.72 -16.77 0.16
C ILE A 83 -21.68 -17.93 -0.09
N ASP A 84 -21.52 -18.62 -1.23
CA ASP A 84 -22.38 -19.76 -1.62
C ASP A 84 -22.36 -20.89 -0.58
N ARG A 85 -21.26 -21.05 0.18
CA ARG A 85 -21.17 -22.00 1.29
C ARG A 85 -21.85 -21.55 2.57
N LEU A 86 -22.00 -20.26 2.76
CA LEU A 86 -22.65 -19.70 3.96
C LEU A 86 -24.17 -19.61 3.81
N GLU A 87 -24.67 -19.62 2.57
CA GLU A 87 -26.10 -19.57 2.25
C GLU A 87 -26.77 -20.96 2.18
N ASN A 88 -25.99 -22.04 2.24
CA ASN A 88 -26.46 -23.44 2.28
C ASN A 88 -26.23 -24.07 3.67
#